data_46dbab7521ca551326b3daf8b39daf9c
#
_entry.id   46dbab7521ca551326b3daf8b39daf9c
#
_cell.length_a   1.000
_cell.length_b   1.000
_cell.length_c   1.000
_cell.angle_alpha   90.00
_cell.angle_beta   90.00
_cell.angle_gamma   90.00
#
_symmetry.space_group_name_H-M   'P 1'
#
loop_
_entity.id
_entity.type
_entity.pdbx_description
1 polymer ?
#
loop_
_entity_poly.entity_id
_entity_poly.type
_entity_poly.pdbx_seq_one_letter_code
_entity_poly.pdbx_strand_id
1 'polypeptide(L)'
;MKIANIMIARGLGGIEQAFLDYNNALLSQGFDVLAITDKRAKINEKITPHQNLKQYKIRFSHLNLFLIWTFYRCFKKYQPDLIIVHSKKALELVIAAAKMLGIKVVGVAHNPKFKHLEKCAAIFSITQHQKRIFAGYGFPADKIFVIPNLVSEPQPFRPLPPYHQPPVIGTIGRFDPMKGFCDYILALAELKKRGVSFQAVLGGGASATYAHEDAKIRKLITDNRLENDVKLLGWIKDKDEFYKSLDIFVLPSNFEPFGIVLLEAMNYSLPIVTSLAEGPAEIFADHKDAAYTFRIKAVNELADKLQYALEHYEQTKKVAENGYNLLQNNYTLPQVAKKLAAAVTSVLKG
;
A
#
# COMPACT_ATOMS: atom_id res chain seq x y z
N MET A 1 24.37 6.14 -11.61
CA MET A 1 23.70 7.27 -10.91
C MET A 1 23.45 6.89 -9.46
N LYS A 2 23.63 7.87 -8.57
CA LYS A 2 23.50 7.68 -7.11
C LYS A 2 22.21 8.29 -6.61
N ILE A 3 21.35 7.53 -6.00
CA ILE A 3 20.07 7.98 -5.47
C ILE A 3 20.06 7.84 -3.95
N ALA A 4 19.72 8.90 -3.22
CA ALA A 4 19.43 8.78 -1.80
C ALA A 4 17.92 8.57 -1.62
N ASN A 5 17.52 7.44 -1.01
CA ASN A 5 16.15 7.10 -0.70
C ASN A 5 15.93 7.17 0.82
N ILE A 6 14.94 7.94 1.29
CA ILE A 6 14.82 8.36 2.71
C ILE A 6 13.47 8.00 3.31
N MET A 7 13.51 7.27 4.44
CA MET A 7 12.34 6.93 5.27
C MET A 7 12.65 7.09 6.76
N ILE A 8 11.96 8.00 7.44
CA ILE A 8 12.20 8.30 8.88
C ILE A 8 10.99 7.88 9.73
N ALA A 9 10.35 6.79 9.40
CA ALA A 9 9.31 6.19 10.23
C ALA A 9 9.89 5.02 11.04
N ARG A 10 9.25 4.68 12.17
CA ARG A 10 9.69 3.61 13.07
C ARG A 10 8.80 2.38 13.02
N GLY A 11 7.61 2.51 12.44
CA GLY A 11 6.64 1.43 12.28
C GLY A 11 7.00 0.45 11.15
N LEU A 12 6.06 -0.44 10.89
CA LEU A 12 6.00 -1.26 9.68
C LEU A 12 4.58 -1.11 9.13
N GLY A 13 4.46 -0.68 7.89
CA GLY A 13 3.19 -0.47 7.20
C GLY A 13 3.42 -0.30 5.70
N GLY A 14 2.37 0.09 4.97
CA GLY A 14 2.44 0.21 3.50
C GLY A 14 3.44 1.26 3.01
N ILE A 15 3.68 2.33 3.78
CA ILE A 15 4.64 3.37 3.40
C ILE A 15 6.08 2.85 3.54
N GLU A 16 6.35 2.11 4.59
CA GLU A 16 7.65 1.47 4.83
C GLU A 16 7.90 0.36 3.79
N GLN A 17 6.87 -0.39 3.41
CA GLN A 17 6.98 -1.36 2.32
C GLN A 17 7.32 -0.66 1.00
N ALA A 18 6.62 0.42 0.65
CA ALA A 18 6.92 1.20 -0.55
C ALA A 18 8.37 1.73 -0.60
N PHE A 19 8.96 2.09 0.55
CA PHE A 19 10.37 2.46 0.62
C PHE A 19 11.31 1.29 0.28
N LEU A 20 11.02 0.07 0.76
CA LEU A 20 11.80 -1.14 0.37
C LEU A 20 11.64 -1.43 -1.12
N ASP A 21 10.42 -1.35 -1.63
CA ASP A 21 10.11 -1.59 -3.04
C ASP A 21 10.83 -0.60 -3.95
N TYR A 22 10.94 0.67 -3.54
CA TYR A 22 11.74 1.67 -4.26
C TYR A 22 13.23 1.35 -4.24
N ASN A 23 13.79 0.87 -3.12
CA ASN A 23 15.19 0.42 -3.10
C ASN A 23 15.39 -0.71 -4.12
N ASN A 24 14.53 -1.75 -4.08
CA ASN A 24 14.62 -2.87 -4.99
C ASN A 24 14.44 -2.44 -6.46
N ALA A 25 13.49 -1.55 -6.73
CA ALA A 25 13.23 -1.03 -8.07
C ALA A 25 14.43 -0.23 -8.62
N LEU A 26 15.03 0.65 -7.82
CA LEU A 26 16.21 1.41 -8.21
C LEU A 26 17.43 0.50 -8.45
N LEU A 27 17.66 -0.46 -7.55
CA LEU A 27 18.76 -1.42 -7.67
C LEU A 27 18.62 -2.30 -8.92
N SER A 28 17.41 -2.75 -9.25
CA SER A 28 17.14 -3.56 -10.45
C SER A 28 17.39 -2.80 -11.76
N GLN A 29 17.41 -1.48 -11.71
CA GLN A 29 17.74 -0.60 -12.85
C GLN A 29 19.18 -0.09 -12.81
N GLY A 30 20.04 -0.66 -11.97
CA GLY A 30 21.48 -0.36 -11.92
C GLY A 30 21.85 0.96 -11.23
N PHE A 31 20.95 1.54 -10.43
CA PHE A 31 21.29 2.71 -9.62
C PHE A 31 22.08 2.30 -8.37
N ASP A 32 22.99 3.18 -7.93
CA ASP A 32 23.58 3.11 -6.59
C ASP A 32 22.62 3.76 -5.59
N VAL A 33 22.22 3.04 -4.56
CA VAL A 33 21.21 3.50 -3.60
C VAL A 33 21.83 3.74 -2.23
N LEU A 34 21.57 4.93 -1.67
CA LEU A 34 21.78 5.23 -0.26
C LEU A 34 20.44 5.21 0.47
N ALA A 35 20.16 4.14 1.18
CA ALA A 35 18.96 4.01 2.03
C ALA A 35 19.19 4.71 3.38
N ILE A 36 18.46 5.80 3.65
CA ILE A 36 18.56 6.55 4.91
C ILE A 36 17.32 6.30 5.76
N THR A 37 17.53 5.83 7.00
CA THR A 37 16.46 5.44 7.92
C THR A 37 16.71 5.95 9.35
N ASP A 38 15.65 5.97 10.21
CA ASP A 38 15.88 6.13 11.67
C ASP A 38 16.55 4.87 12.22
N LYS A 39 17.58 5.02 13.04
CA LYS A 39 18.31 3.92 13.70
C LYS A 39 17.38 2.93 14.42
N ARG A 40 16.21 3.41 14.93
CA ARG A 40 15.21 2.64 15.67
C ARG A 40 14.10 2.10 14.79
N ALA A 41 14.16 2.28 13.48
CA ALA A 41 13.13 1.82 12.55
C ALA A 41 13.18 0.31 12.38
N LYS A 42 12.03 -0.36 12.55
CA LYS A 42 11.88 -1.80 12.35
C LYS A 42 12.20 -2.25 10.91
N ILE A 43 12.07 -1.34 9.95
CA ILE A 43 12.36 -1.59 8.54
C ILE A 43 13.84 -1.90 8.27
N ASN A 44 14.75 -1.50 9.18
CA ASN A 44 16.18 -1.72 9.03
C ASN A 44 16.56 -3.23 8.87
N GLU A 45 15.77 -4.10 9.49
CA GLU A 45 15.97 -5.56 9.45
C GLU A 45 15.47 -6.19 8.14
N LYS A 46 14.65 -5.44 7.38
CA LYS A 46 14.08 -5.90 6.10
C LYS A 46 14.81 -5.39 4.87
N ILE A 47 15.84 -4.55 5.06
CA ILE A 47 16.66 -4.06 3.95
C ILE A 47 17.64 -5.15 3.56
N THR A 48 17.42 -5.79 2.42
CA THR A 48 18.30 -6.84 1.91
C THR A 48 19.64 -6.26 1.46
N PRO A 49 20.79 -6.83 1.89
CA PRO A 49 22.10 -6.40 1.43
C PRO A 49 22.24 -6.53 -0.09
N HIS A 50 22.85 -5.52 -0.73
CA HIS A 50 23.16 -5.53 -2.16
C HIS A 50 24.45 -4.74 -2.40
N GLN A 51 25.25 -5.09 -3.40
CA GLN A 51 26.57 -4.45 -3.68
C GLN A 51 26.43 -2.94 -3.94
N ASN A 52 25.35 -2.50 -4.60
CA ASN A 52 25.06 -1.09 -4.92
C ASN A 52 24.17 -0.41 -3.85
N LEU A 53 23.92 -1.05 -2.69
CA LEU A 53 23.14 -0.48 -1.61
C LEU A 53 24.01 -0.14 -0.41
N LYS A 54 23.94 1.11 0.02
CA LYS A 54 24.52 1.57 1.28
C LYS A 54 23.42 1.98 2.24
N GLN A 55 23.52 1.57 3.50
CA GLN A 55 22.61 2.01 4.56
C GLN A 55 23.26 3.09 5.39
N TYR A 56 22.48 4.15 5.69
CA TYR A 56 22.87 5.19 6.64
C TYR A 56 21.76 5.38 7.67
N LYS A 57 22.05 5.01 8.93
CA LYS A 57 21.09 5.04 10.03
C LYS A 57 21.29 6.29 10.86
N ILE A 58 20.31 7.18 10.88
CA ILE A 58 20.35 8.41 11.68
C ILE A 58 19.49 8.27 12.94
N ARG A 59 19.83 8.98 14.00
CA ARG A 59 18.95 9.15 15.17
C ARG A 59 18.10 10.39 14.95
N PHE A 60 16.89 10.20 14.46
CA PHE A 60 15.97 11.31 14.26
C PHE A 60 15.51 11.87 15.60
N SER A 61 15.70 13.18 15.82
CA SER A 61 15.35 13.92 17.03
C SER A 61 14.57 15.19 16.65
N HIS A 62 14.14 15.96 17.66
CA HIS A 62 13.45 17.23 17.42
C HIS A 62 14.41 18.43 17.21
N LEU A 63 15.72 18.19 17.21
CA LEU A 63 16.75 19.23 16.99
C LEU A 63 16.98 19.45 15.50
N ASN A 64 16.18 20.32 14.90
CA ASN A 64 16.14 20.53 13.45
C ASN A 64 17.48 20.94 12.82
N LEU A 65 18.22 21.86 13.41
CA LEU A 65 19.51 22.33 12.87
C LEU A 65 20.58 21.23 12.84
N PHE A 66 20.67 20.42 13.90
CA PHE A 66 21.60 19.30 13.94
C PHE A 66 21.28 18.25 12.87
N LEU A 67 19.99 18.00 12.62
CA LEU A 67 19.56 17.06 11.58
C LEU A 67 19.83 17.58 10.16
N ILE A 68 19.60 18.89 9.91
CA ILE A 68 19.95 19.51 8.64
C ILE A 68 21.46 19.32 8.36
N TRP A 69 22.31 19.59 9.38
CA TRP A 69 23.74 19.40 9.25
C TRP A 69 24.15 17.94 9.04
N THR A 70 23.45 16.99 9.72
CA THR A 70 23.66 15.55 9.52
C THR A 70 23.36 15.14 8.09
N PHE A 71 22.21 15.57 7.54
CA PHE A 71 21.85 15.33 6.14
C PHE A 71 22.84 15.98 5.18
N TYR A 72 23.24 17.23 5.42
CA TYR A 72 24.22 17.94 4.62
C TYR A 72 25.54 17.18 4.54
N ARG A 73 26.11 16.74 5.69
CA ARG A 73 27.34 15.94 5.72
C ARG A 73 27.19 14.62 4.98
N CYS A 74 26.06 13.95 5.16
CA CYS A 74 25.76 12.70 4.49
C CYS A 74 25.72 12.88 2.96
N PHE A 75 25.00 13.90 2.48
CA PHE A 75 24.88 14.19 1.06
C PHE A 75 26.20 14.67 0.46
N LYS A 76 26.95 15.51 1.17
CA LYS A 76 28.29 15.95 0.73
C LYS A 76 29.27 14.78 0.60
N LYS A 77 29.17 13.79 1.48
CA LYS A 77 30.02 12.58 1.42
C LYS A 77 29.58 11.62 0.32
N TYR A 78 28.29 11.36 0.18
CA TYR A 78 27.76 10.38 -0.78
C TYR A 78 27.58 10.95 -2.18
N GLN A 79 27.32 12.25 -2.31
CA GLN A 79 27.08 12.97 -3.57
C GLN A 79 25.96 12.33 -4.40
N PRO A 80 24.72 12.24 -3.87
CA PRO A 80 23.60 11.71 -4.65
C PRO A 80 23.22 12.68 -5.76
N ASP A 81 22.88 12.14 -6.93
CA ASP A 81 22.35 12.91 -8.07
C ASP A 81 20.91 13.37 -7.83
N LEU A 82 20.13 12.54 -7.06
CA LEU A 82 18.75 12.82 -6.70
C LEU A 82 18.45 12.27 -5.30
N ILE A 83 17.56 12.96 -4.59
CA ILE A 83 17.05 12.53 -3.28
C ILE A 83 15.56 12.25 -3.38
N ILE A 84 15.12 11.05 -2.97
CA ILE A 84 13.72 10.62 -2.88
C ILE A 84 13.32 10.53 -1.41
N VAL A 85 12.19 11.13 -1.03
CA VAL A 85 11.76 11.19 0.38
C VAL A 85 10.34 10.66 0.54
N HIS A 86 10.17 9.59 1.33
CA HIS A 86 8.89 8.98 1.67
C HIS A 86 8.24 9.55 2.94
N SER A 87 9.03 10.22 3.78
CA SER A 87 8.60 10.70 5.09
C SER A 87 8.39 12.21 5.13
N LYS A 88 7.16 12.65 5.37
CA LYS A 88 6.83 14.07 5.55
C LYS A 88 7.66 14.75 6.64
N LYS A 89 7.94 14.03 7.75
CA LYS A 89 8.71 14.57 8.88
C LYS A 89 10.15 14.92 8.49
N ALA A 90 10.72 14.24 7.51
CA ALA A 90 12.08 14.50 7.05
C ALA A 90 12.14 15.49 5.90
N LEU A 91 11.06 15.70 5.17
CA LEU A 91 11.06 16.39 3.88
C LEU A 91 11.63 17.81 3.97
N GLU A 92 11.19 18.64 4.92
CA GLU A 92 11.70 20.01 5.07
C GLU A 92 13.19 20.06 5.42
N LEU A 93 13.63 19.17 6.32
CA LEU A 93 15.03 19.11 6.75
C LEU A 93 15.94 18.64 5.60
N VAL A 94 15.45 17.66 4.84
CA VAL A 94 16.14 17.15 3.65
C VAL A 94 16.24 18.22 2.56
N ILE A 95 15.14 18.95 2.28
CA ILE A 95 15.13 20.03 1.30
C ILE A 95 16.11 21.13 1.70
N ALA A 96 16.15 21.54 2.98
CA ALA A 96 17.09 22.54 3.46
C ALA A 96 18.55 22.10 3.26
N ALA A 97 18.89 20.86 3.62
CA ALA A 97 20.23 20.33 3.42
C ALA A 97 20.61 20.16 1.94
N ALA A 98 19.68 19.67 1.12
CA ALA A 98 19.88 19.45 -0.31
C ALA A 98 20.07 20.75 -1.08
N LYS A 99 19.34 21.82 -0.72
CA LYS A 99 19.45 23.15 -1.32
C LYS A 99 20.86 23.72 -1.17
N MET A 100 21.52 23.47 -0.04
CA MET A 100 22.93 23.92 0.19
C MET A 100 23.93 23.25 -0.76
N LEU A 101 23.56 22.15 -1.39
CA LEU A 101 24.41 21.38 -2.30
C LEU A 101 23.88 21.37 -3.75
N GLY A 102 22.79 22.08 -4.03
CA GLY A 102 22.18 22.11 -5.35
C GLY A 102 21.54 20.79 -5.78
N ILE A 103 21.19 19.89 -4.85
CA ILE A 103 20.66 18.57 -5.16
C ILE A 103 19.12 18.63 -5.24
N LYS A 104 18.54 18.07 -6.31
CA LYS A 104 17.09 17.97 -6.48
C LYS A 104 16.48 16.99 -5.49
N VAL A 105 15.28 17.34 -4.96
CA VAL A 105 14.52 16.50 -4.03
C VAL A 105 13.17 16.17 -4.64
N VAL A 106 12.80 14.89 -4.60
CA VAL A 106 11.50 14.36 -4.98
C VAL A 106 10.76 13.90 -3.73
N GLY A 107 9.50 14.31 -3.57
CA GLY A 107 8.64 13.81 -2.52
C GLY A 107 7.73 12.68 -3.03
N VAL A 108 7.66 11.57 -2.28
CA VAL A 108 6.71 10.49 -2.58
C VAL A 108 5.39 10.73 -1.84
N ALA A 109 4.30 10.81 -2.57
CA ALA A 109 2.97 11.08 -2.04
C ALA A 109 2.19 9.79 -1.78
N HIS A 110 2.20 9.30 -0.54
CA HIS A 110 1.43 8.12 -0.12
C HIS A 110 -0.03 8.41 0.25
N ASN A 111 -0.41 9.67 0.33
CA ASN A 111 -1.79 10.12 0.57
C ASN A 111 -1.97 11.54 0.03
N PRO A 112 -3.22 12.00 -0.20
CA PRO A 112 -3.49 13.31 -0.79
C PRO A 112 -3.25 14.49 0.15
N LYS A 113 -3.01 14.27 1.44
CA LYS A 113 -2.69 15.36 2.39
C LYS A 113 -1.23 15.74 2.24
N PHE A 114 -0.99 16.92 1.67
CA PHE A 114 0.31 17.25 1.17
C PHE A 114 0.87 18.59 1.66
N LYS A 115 1.63 18.56 2.73
CA LYS A 115 2.38 19.68 3.26
C LYS A 115 3.85 19.57 2.81
N HIS A 116 4.44 20.64 2.23
CA HIS A 116 5.84 20.78 1.79
C HIS A 116 6.26 20.12 0.47
N LEU A 117 5.35 19.47 -0.30
CA LEU A 117 5.70 18.98 -1.64
C LEU A 117 5.82 20.12 -2.66
N GLU A 118 5.19 21.23 -2.43
CA GLU A 118 5.33 22.44 -3.22
C GLU A 118 6.79 22.92 -3.33
N LYS A 119 7.65 22.48 -2.40
CA LYS A 119 9.09 22.82 -2.36
C LYS A 119 9.97 21.78 -3.07
N CYS A 120 9.41 20.69 -3.57
CA CYS A 120 10.15 19.63 -4.25
C CYS A 120 10.38 19.98 -5.73
N ALA A 121 11.42 19.40 -6.32
CA ALA A 121 11.67 19.49 -7.75
C ALA A 121 10.64 18.70 -8.57
N ALA A 122 10.13 17.59 -8.02
CA ALA A 122 9.08 16.77 -8.59
C ALA A 122 8.32 15.98 -7.50
N ILE A 123 7.18 15.43 -7.88
CA ILE A 123 6.34 14.56 -7.03
C ILE A 123 6.22 13.19 -7.67
N PHE A 124 6.41 12.13 -6.88
CA PHE A 124 5.99 10.79 -7.24
C PHE A 124 4.67 10.49 -6.52
N SER A 125 3.57 10.51 -7.26
CA SER A 125 2.23 10.13 -6.79
C SER A 125 1.99 8.64 -7.02
N ILE A 126 1.19 8.00 -6.16
CA ILE A 126 0.90 6.57 -6.29
C ILE A 126 -0.29 6.28 -7.23
N THR A 127 -1.09 7.31 -7.58
CA THR A 127 -2.25 7.21 -8.46
C THR A 127 -2.40 8.43 -9.35
N GLN A 128 -3.12 8.29 -10.48
CA GLN A 128 -3.53 9.41 -11.33
C GLN A 128 -4.50 10.35 -10.60
N HIS A 129 -5.35 9.80 -9.71
CA HIS A 129 -6.21 10.59 -8.85
C HIS A 129 -5.41 11.59 -8.00
N GLN A 130 -4.35 11.13 -7.33
CA GLN A 130 -3.46 12.01 -6.58
C GLN A 130 -2.73 13.02 -7.48
N LYS A 131 -2.29 12.61 -8.68
CA LYS A 131 -1.70 13.53 -9.65
C LYS A 131 -2.65 14.68 -9.97
N ARG A 132 -3.94 14.39 -10.23
CA ARG A 132 -4.96 15.43 -10.47
C ARG A 132 -5.13 16.37 -9.27
N ILE A 133 -5.15 15.84 -8.05
CA ILE A 133 -5.26 16.63 -6.82
C ILE A 133 -4.08 17.61 -6.70
N PHE A 134 -2.83 17.15 -6.89
CA PHE A 134 -1.65 18.01 -6.74
C PHE A 134 -1.53 19.03 -7.86
N ALA A 135 -1.90 18.67 -9.09
CA ALA A 135 -2.02 19.64 -10.18
C ALA A 135 -3.09 20.71 -9.88
N GLY A 136 -4.21 20.31 -9.27
CA GLY A 136 -5.26 21.23 -8.80
C GLY A 136 -4.79 22.18 -7.68
N TYR A 137 -3.78 21.79 -6.89
CA TYR A 137 -3.11 22.69 -5.94
C TYR A 137 -2.05 23.59 -6.57
N GLY A 138 -1.90 23.56 -7.91
CA GLY A 138 -0.98 24.42 -8.65
C GLY A 138 0.44 23.84 -8.84
N PHE A 139 0.68 22.57 -8.48
CA PHE A 139 1.96 21.96 -8.80
C PHE A 139 2.02 21.59 -10.29
N PRO A 140 3.16 21.87 -11.01
CA PRO A 140 3.27 21.61 -12.44
C PRO A 140 3.00 20.15 -12.78
N ALA A 141 2.03 19.87 -13.64
CA ALA A 141 1.56 18.51 -13.95
C ALA A 141 2.63 17.64 -14.64
N ASP A 142 3.55 18.26 -15.39
CA ASP A 142 4.71 17.63 -16.02
C ASP A 142 5.79 17.20 -15.02
N LYS A 143 5.77 17.76 -13.80
CA LYS A 143 6.64 17.40 -12.68
C LYS A 143 5.97 16.42 -11.69
N ILE A 144 4.79 15.91 -12.00
CA ILE A 144 4.11 14.88 -11.22
C ILE A 144 4.14 13.57 -12.00
N PHE A 145 4.90 12.58 -11.51
CA PHE A 145 5.04 11.26 -12.11
C PHE A 145 4.22 10.24 -11.30
N VAL A 146 3.45 9.39 -11.99
CA VAL A 146 2.69 8.33 -11.31
C VAL A 146 3.54 7.08 -11.22
N ILE A 147 3.94 6.74 -10.01
CA ILE A 147 4.71 5.55 -9.66
C ILE A 147 3.85 4.74 -8.68
N PRO A 148 3.11 3.74 -9.14
CA PRO A 148 2.24 2.95 -8.27
C PRO A 148 3.05 2.11 -7.29
N ASN A 149 2.40 1.66 -6.21
CA ASN A 149 2.96 0.62 -5.38
C ASN A 149 3.07 -0.69 -6.19
N LEU A 150 3.91 -1.60 -5.74
CA LEU A 150 4.25 -2.82 -6.47
C LEU A 150 4.34 -4.04 -5.54
N VAL A 151 4.40 -5.20 -6.15
CA VAL A 151 4.81 -6.46 -5.51
C VAL A 151 6.23 -6.79 -5.98
N SER A 152 7.15 -6.89 -5.02
CA SER A 152 8.57 -7.18 -5.31
C SER A 152 8.82 -8.64 -5.65
N GLU A 153 8.06 -9.54 -5.06
CA GLU A 153 8.19 -11.00 -5.20
C GLU A 153 6.88 -11.60 -5.72
N PRO A 154 6.66 -11.57 -7.07
CA PRO A 154 5.47 -12.17 -7.64
C PRO A 154 5.46 -13.69 -7.43
N GLN A 155 4.34 -14.22 -6.93
CA GLN A 155 4.10 -15.65 -6.86
C GLN A 155 3.72 -16.20 -8.25
N PRO A 156 3.98 -17.48 -8.55
CA PRO A 156 3.45 -18.11 -9.75
C PRO A 156 1.92 -18.16 -9.69
N PHE A 157 1.28 -18.10 -10.86
CA PHE A 157 -0.16 -18.25 -10.93
C PHE A 157 -0.62 -19.54 -10.28
N ARG A 158 -1.62 -19.43 -9.41
CA ARG A 158 -2.26 -20.57 -8.76
C ARG A 158 -3.75 -20.54 -9.09
N PRO A 159 -4.25 -21.48 -9.90
CA PRO A 159 -5.68 -21.57 -10.15
C PRO A 159 -6.45 -21.66 -8.84
N LEU A 160 -7.59 -20.97 -8.76
CA LEU A 160 -8.43 -20.99 -7.58
C LEU A 160 -8.85 -22.42 -7.26
N PRO A 161 -8.51 -22.97 -6.09
CA PRO A 161 -8.96 -24.30 -5.71
C PRO A 161 -10.46 -24.29 -5.36
N PRO A 162 -11.13 -25.44 -5.28
CA PRO A 162 -12.47 -25.50 -4.70
C PRO A 162 -12.49 -24.82 -3.33
N TYR A 163 -13.57 -24.10 -3.05
CA TYR A 163 -13.70 -23.38 -1.77
C TYR A 163 -13.66 -24.32 -0.58
N HIS A 164 -13.12 -23.83 0.52
CA HIS A 164 -13.24 -24.51 1.83
C HIS A 164 -14.71 -24.75 2.19
N GLN A 165 -14.95 -25.66 3.09
CA GLN A 165 -16.30 -25.99 3.56
C GLN A 165 -16.39 -25.77 5.09
N PRO A 166 -16.96 -24.65 5.55
CA PRO A 166 -17.49 -23.51 4.76
C PRO A 166 -16.40 -22.62 4.15
N PRO A 167 -16.74 -21.82 3.09
CA PRO A 167 -15.79 -20.91 2.44
C PRO A 167 -15.20 -19.87 3.39
N VAL A 168 -13.92 -19.51 3.19
CA VAL A 168 -13.18 -18.57 4.04
C VAL A 168 -13.07 -17.20 3.38
N ILE A 169 -13.71 -16.19 3.95
CA ILE A 169 -13.70 -14.81 3.48
C ILE A 169 -12.76 -13.98 4.37
N GLY A 170 -11.74 -13.34 3.81
CA GLY A 170 -10.74 -12.64 4.60
C GLY A 170 -10.53 -11.18 4.26
N THR A 171 -10.14 -10.40 5.27
CA THR A 171 -9.69 -9.01 5.13
C THR A 171 -8.53 -8.74 6.08
N ILE A 172 -7.67 -7.77 5.73
CA ILE A 172 -6.53 -7.38 6.55
C ILE A 172 -6.32 -5.87 6.56
N GLY A 173 -6.07 -5.29 7.74
CA GLY A 173 -5.77 -3.87 7.88
C GLY A 173 -5.78 -3.39 9.32
N ARG A 174 -5.44 -2.11 9.53
CA ARG A 174 -5.64 -1.48 10.83
C ARG A 174 -7.13 -1.29 11.09
N PHE A 175 -7.56 -1.54 12.31
CA PHE A 175 -8.93 -1.21 12.72
C PHE A 175 -9.03 0.30 12.90
N ASP A 176 -9.45 0.96 11.84
CA ASP A 176 -9.76 2.39 11.82
C ASP A 176 -11.03 2.62 10.95
N PRO A 177 -11.80 3.68 11.22
CA PRO A 177 -13.08 3.92 10.55
C PRO A 177 -12.99 3.96 9.02
N MET A 178 -11.81 4.35 8.49
CA MET A 178 -11.59 4.46 7.05
C MET A 178 -11.48 3.10 6.36
N LYS A 179 -11.24 2.01 7.12
CA LYS A 179 -11.09 0.65 6.57
C LYS A 179 -12.40 -0.11 6.42
N GLY A 180 -13.52 0.45 6.91
CA GLY A 180 -14.85 -0.09 6.66
C GLY A 180 -15.16 -1.45 7.30
N PHE A 181 -14.40 -1.87 8.33
CA PHE A 181 -14.62 -3.17 8.96
C PHE A 181 -15.99 -3.32 9.60
N CYS A 182 -16.58 -2.22 10.10
CA CYS A 182 -17.96 -2.26 10.61
C CYS A 182 -18.95 -2.58 9.48
N ASP A 183 -18.79 -1.99 8.31
CA ASP A 183 -19.65 -2.25 7.15
C ASP A 183 -19.47 -3.70 6.66
N TYR A 184 -18.24 -4.24 6.76
CA TYR A 184 -17.96 -5.64 6.46
C TYR A 184 -18.69 -6.59 7.43
N ILE A 185 -18.63 -6.36 8.74
CA ILE A 185 -19.38 -7.18 9.71
C ILE A 185 -20.89 -7.14 9.46
N LEU A 186 -21.44 -5.97 9.12
CA LEU A 186 -22.85 -5.84 8.78
C LEU A 186 -23.22 -6.62 7.49
N ALA A 187 -22.33 -6.63 6.50
CA ALA A 187 -22.53 -7.41 5.27
C ALA A 187 -22.48 -8.92 5.55
N LEU A 188 -21.58 -9.38 6.43
CA LEU A 188 -21.56 -10.78 6.88
C LEU A 188 -22.83 -11.16 7.65
N ALA A 189 -23.38 -10.24 8.47
CA ALA A 189 -24.66 -10.45 9.14
C ALA A 189 -25.80 -10.62 8.14
N GLU A 190 -25.78 -9.84 7.06
CA GLU A 190 -26.76 -9.96 5.97
C GLU A 190 -26.64 -11.30 5.24
N LEU A 191 -25.41 -11.75 4.92
CA LEU A 191 -25.17 -13.09 4.35
C LEU A 191 -25.73 -14.21 5.21
N LYS A 192 -25.49 -14.13 6.53
CA LYS A 192 -26.02 -15.12 7.49
C LYS A 192 -27.54 -15.15 7.48
N LYS A 193 -28.21 -13.99 7.46
CA LYS A 193 -29.68 -13.90 7.35
C LYS A 193 -30.21 -14.55 6.07
N ARG A 194 -29.45 -14.48 4.97
CA ARG A 194 -29.79 -15.12 3.69
C ARG A 194 -29.50 -16.63 3.68
N GLY A 195 -28.99 -17.19 4.78
CA GLY A 195 -28.67 -18.63 4.88
C GLY A 195 -27.35 -19.02 4.22
N VAL A 196 -26.50 -18.08 3.82
CA VAL A 196 -25.20 -18.37 3.24
C VAL A 196 -24.24 -18.83 4.34
N SER A 197 -23.62 -20.00 4.15
CA SER A 197 -22.59 -20.53 5.06
C SER A 197 -21.20 -19.98 4.71
N PHE A 198 -20.45 -19.50 5.70
CA PHE A 198 -19.09 -18.98 5.55
C PHE A 198 -18.31 -19.02 6.86
N GLN A 199 -16.99 -18.90 6.76
CA GLN A 199 -16.11 -18.44 7.86
C GLN A 199 -15.48 -17.11 7.43
N ALA A 200 -15.38 -16.14 8.33
CA ALA A 200 -14.73 -14.88 8.05
C ALA A 200 -13.53 -14.64 8.97
N VAL A 201 -12.43 -14.13 8.43
CA VAL A 201 -11.21 -13.83 9.19
C VAL A 201 -10.80 -12.36 8.99
N LEU A 202 -10.55 -11.67 10.10
CA LEU A 202 -10.06 -10.29 10.10
C LEU A 202 -8.65 -10.24 10.68
N GLY A 203 -7.67 -9.98 9.83
CA GLY A 203 -6.30 -9.72 10.23
C GLY A 203 -6.09 -8.25 10.58
N GLY A 204 -5.43 -7.96 11.69
CA GLY A 204 -5.10 -6.60 12.09
C GLY A 204 -5.49 -6.26 13.52
N GLY A 205 -5.49 -4.97 13.82
CA GLY A 205 -5.82 -4.49 15.16
C GLY A 205 -5.97 -2.96 15.21
N ALA A 206 -6.55 -2.46 16.27
CA ALA A 206 -6.69 -1.01 16.49
C ALA A 206 -5.33 -0.37 16.79
N SER A 207 -5.14 0.85 16.30
CA SER A 207 -4.06 1.72 16.74
C SER A 207 -4.46 2.45 18.03
N ALA A 208 -3.48 3.03 18.73
CA ALA A 208 -3.77 3.86 19.92
C ALA A 208 -4.78 4.99 19.61
N THR A 209 -4.74 5.55 18.41
CA THR A 209 -5.66 6.62 17.97
C THR A 209 -7.10 6.12 17.81
N TYR A 210 -7.30 4.86 17.46
CA TYR A 210 -8.60 4.25 17.17
C TYR A 210 -8.87 3.01 18.03
N ALA A 211 -8.44 3.05 19.30
CA ALA A 211 -8.62 1.92 20.23
C ALA A 211 -10.08 1.48 20.37
N HIS A 212 -11.03 2.41 20.24
CA HIS A 212 -12.47 2.15 20.30
C HIS A 212 -13.00 1.35 19.10
N GLU A 213 -12.31 1.30 17.96
CA GLU A 213 -12.78 0.54 16.79
C GLU A 213 -12.74 -0.97 17.02
N ASP A 214 -11.78 -1.50 17.77
CA ASP A 214 -11.77 -2.92 18.16
C ASP A 214 -13.01 -3.30 18.95
N ALA A 215 -13.36 -2.49 19.97
CA ALA A 215 -14.55 -2.70 20.78
C ALA A 215 -15.84 -2.62 19.96
N LYS A 216 -15.91 -1.68 19.00
CA LYS A 216 -17.06 -1.52 18.10
C LYS A 216 -17.22 -2.73 17.17
N ILE A 217 -16.14 -3.24 16.59
CA ILE A 217 -16.16 -4.43 15.73
C ILE A 217 -16.64 -5.64 16.54
N ARG A 218 -16.07 -5.87 17.75
CA ARG A 218 -16.49 -6.97 18.63
C ARG A 218 -17.97 -6.87 19.01
N LYS A 219 -18.43 -5.66 19.36
CA LYS A 219 -19.85 -5.44 19.67
C LYS A 219 -20.74 -5.80 18.48
N LEU A 220 -20.39 -5.38 17.25
CA LEU A 220 -21.16 -5.74 16.05
C LEU A 220 -21.19 -7.26 15.80
N ILE A 221 -20.09 -7.96 16.06
CA ILE A 221 -20.02 -9.43 15.95
C ILE A 221 -21.04 -10.05 16.92
N THR A 222 -21.04 -9.64 18.20
CA THR A 222 -21.96 -10.16 19.22
C THR A 222 -23.42 -9.77 18.94
N ASP A 223 -23.68 -8.50 18.64
CA ASP A 223 -25.05 -8.02 18.37
C ASP A 223 -25.70 -8.76 17.17
N ASN A 224 -24.89 -9.25 16.22
CA ASN A 224 -25.36 -10.00 15.05
C ASN A 224 -25.17 -11.52 15.17
N ARG A 225 -24.77 -12.05 16.34
CA ARG A 225 -24.58 -13.48 16.63
C ARG A 225 -23.59 -14.15 15.65
N LEU A 226 -22.48 -13.46 15.36
CA LEU A 226 -21.45 -13.90 14.41
C LEU A 226 -20.22 -14.52 15.10
N GLU A 227 -20.25 -14.80 16.41
CA GLU A 227 -19.09 -15.26 17.20
C GLU A 227 -18.52 -16.58 16.69
N ASN A 228 -19.35 -17.43 16.11
CA ASN A 228 -18.95 -18.72 15.55
C ASN A 228 -18.49 -18.60 14.07
N ASP A 229 -18.83 -17.51 13.40
CA ASP A 229 -18.57 -17.32 11.97
C ASP A 229 -17.38 -16.37 11.71
N VAL A 230 -17.05 -15.50 12.68
CA VAL A 230 -16.04 -14.45 12.50
C VAL A 230 -14.90 -14.60 13.51
N LYS A 231 -13.66 -14.67 13.02
CA LYS A 231 -12.43 -14.73 13.83
C LYS A 231 -11.59 -13.46 13.66
N LEU A 232 -11.23 -12.83 14.79
CA LEU A 232 -10.26 -11.73 14.82
C LEU A 232 -8.87 -12.31 15.10
N LEU A 233 -7.97 -12.24 14.11
CA LEU A 233 -6.67 -12.90 14.16
C LEU A 233 -5.56 -12.04 14.80
N GLY A 234 -5.84 -10.74 15.10
CA GLY A 234 -4.82 -9.81 15.51
C GLY A 234 -3.85 -9.48 14.37
N TRP A 235 -2.68 -8.91 14.73
CA TRP A 235 -1.67 -8.55 13.73
C TRP A 235 -1.07 -9.77 13.05
N ILE A 236 -1.25 -9.87 11.74
CA ILE A 236 -0.75 -10.99 10.93
C ILE A 236 0.78 -10.89 10.83
N LYS A 237 1.47 -11.95 11.28
CA LYS A 237 2.91 -12.08 11.20
C LYS A 237 3.33 -12.76 9.89
N ASP A 238 2.61 -13.79 9.51
CA ASP A 238 2.81 -14.54 8.27
C ASP A 238 1.69 -14.22 7.30
N LYS A 239 1.99 -13.35 6.33
CA LYS A 239 1.04 -12.98 5.29
C LYS A 239 0.85 -14.08 4.25
N ASP A 240 1.86 -14.91 4.04
CA ASP A 240 1.80 -16.03 3.10
C ASP A 240 0.76 -17.04 3.57
N GLU A 241 0.83 -17.46 4.84
CA GLU A 241 -0.16 -18.33 5.46
C GLU A 241 -1.56 -17.70 5.42
N PHE A 242 -1.67 -16.41 5.78
CA PHE A 242 -2.94 -15.70 5.77
C PHE A 242 -3.62 -15.72 4.40
N TYR A 243 -2.94 -15.25 3.34
CA TYR A 243 -3.55 -15.20 2.01
C TYR A 243 -3.85 -16.60 1.44
N LYS A 244 -3.02 -17.60 1.72
CA LYS A 244 -3.25 -18.99 1.29
C LYS A 244 -4.45 -19.67 1.98
N SER A 245 -4.87 -19.18 3.14
CA SER A 245 -6.02 -19.70 3.88
C SER A 245 -7.36 -19.14 3.41
N LEU A 246 -7.38 -18.21 2.47
CA LEU A 246 -8.58 -17.53 2.01
C LEU A 246 -9.13 -18.13 0.72
N ASP A 247 -10.45 -18.07 0.55
CA ASP A 247 -11.16 -18.30 -0.70
C ASP A 247 -11.51 -16.99 -1.41
N ILE A 248 -11.82 -15.93 -0.65
CA ILE A 248 -12.17 -14.60 -1.16
C ILE A 248 -11.49 -13.54 -0.28
N PHE A 249 -10.88 -12.56 -0.92
CA PHE A 249 -10.34 -11.38 -0.24
C PHE A 249 -11.28 -10.19 -0.37
N VAL A 250 -11.51 -9.48 0.75
CA VAL A 250 -12.39 -8.30 0.81
C VAL A 250 -11.61 -7.06 1.22
N LEU A 251 -11.78 -5.95 0.48
CA LEU A 251 -11.33 -4.63 0.90
C LEU A 251 -12.51 -3.68 1.02
N PRO A 252 -13.10 -3.53 2.22
CA PRO A 252 -14.33 -2.75 2.40
C PRO A 252 -14.06 -1.25 2.71
N SER A 253 -12.90 -0.74 2.34
CA SER A 253 -12.42 0.58 2.76
C SER A 253 -13.33 1.73 2.32
N ASN A 254 -13.60 2.66 3.25
CA ASN A 254 -14.28 3.92 2.98
C ASN A 254 -13.34 4.98 2.39
N PHE A 255 -12.04 4.85 2.68
CA PHE A 255 -10.96 5.63 2.10
C PHE A 255 -9.72 4.76 1.96
N GLU A 256 -9.21 4.63 0.74
CA GLU A 256 -8.03 3.84 0.40
C GLU A 256 -7.22 4.55 -0.69
N PRO A 257 -6.10 5.18 -0.36
CA PRO A 257 -5.30 5.92 -1.35
C PRO A 257 -4.75 5.07 -2.49
N PHE A 258 -4.53 3.76 -2.25
CA PHE A 258 -4.06 2.82 -3.26
C PHE A 258 -4.63 1.42 -3.06
N GLY A 259 -4.33 0.76 -1.92
CA GLY A 259 -4.74 -0.62 -1.65
C GLY A 259 -3.64 -1.66 -1.92
N ILE A 260 -2.48 -1.53 -1.28
CA ILE A 260 -1.37 -2.50 -1.40
C ILE A 260 -1.86 -3.93 -1.12
N VAL A 261 -2.77 -4.10 -0.18
CA VAL A 261 -3.36 -5.40 0.17
C VAL A 261 -4.17 -6.03 -1.00
N LEU A 262 -4.64 -5.23 -1.96
CA LEU A 262 -5.24 -5.76 -3.20
C LEU A 262 -4.17 -6.40 -4.07
N LEU A 263 -3.02 -5.73 -4.23
CA LEU A 263 -1.90 -6.31 -4.98
C LEU A 263 -1.40 -7.59 -4.31
N GLU A 264 -1.35 -7.60 -2.97
CA GLU A 264 -1.00 -8.79 -2.21
C GLU A 264 -2.01 -9.91 -2.47
N ALA A 265 -3.32 -9.66 -2.40
CA ALA A 265 -4.36 -10.67 -2.68
C ALA A 265 -4.30 -11.18 -4.13
N MET A 266 -4.14 -10.28 -5.12
CA MET A 266 -3.94 -10.66 -6.54
C MET A 266 -2.71 -11.56 -6.71
N ASN A 267 -1.64 -11.32 -5.95
CA ASN A 267 -0.41 -12.11 -5.99
C ASN A 267 -0.62 -13.57 -5.56
N TYR A 268 -1.65 -13.82 -4.74
CA TYR A 268 -2.09 -15.17 -4.35
C TYR A 268 -3.24 -15.69 -5.22
N SER A 269 -3.52 -15.03 -6.35
CA SER A 269 -4.62 -15.38 -7.26
C SER A 269 -5.98 -15.46 -6.58
N LEU A 270 -6.20 -14.63 -5.54
CA LEU A 270 -7.49 -14.58 -4.84
C LEU A 270 -8.50 -13.73 -5.59
N PRO A 271 -9.76 -14.16 -5.68
CA PRO A 271 -10.84 -13.31 -6.11
C PRO A 271 -11.04 -12.17 -5.11
N ILE A 272 -11.29 -10.98 -5.65
CA ILE A 272 -11.37 -9.74 -4.87
C ILE A 272 -12.80 -9.20 -4.90
N VAL A 273 -13.28 -8.83 -3.70
CA VAL A 273 -14.47 -7.98 -3.52
C VAL A 273 -14.02 -6.68 -2.88
N THR A 274 -14.19 -5.53 -3.55
CA THR A 274 -13.65 -4.27 -3.04
C THR A 274 -14.60 -3.10 -3.21
N SER A 275 -14.55 -2.14 -2.27
CA SER A 275 -15.23 -0.86 -2.42
C SER A 275 -14.59 -0.03 -3.53
N LEU A 276 -15.38 0.88 -4.12
CA LEU A 276 -14.88 1.88 -5.08
C LEU A 276 -14.26 3.10 -4.38
N ALA A 277 -13.43 2.86 -3.34
CA ALA A 277 -12.55 3.89 -2.80
C ALA A 277 -11.51 4.31 -3.85
N GLU A 278 -10.83 5.43 -3.66
CA GLU A 278 -10.04 6.12 -4.68
C GLU A 278 -9.01 5.21 -5.40
N GLY A 279 -8.22 4.47 -4.63
CA GLY A 279 -7.20 3.56 -5.16
C GLY A 279 -7.80 2.36 -5.89
N PRO A 280 -8.70 1.57 -5.26
CA PRO A 280 -9.41 0.48 -5.92
C PRO A 280 -10.17 0.92 -7.17
N ALA A 281 -10.85 2.08 -7.14
CA ALA A 281 -11.56 2.61 -8.30
C ALA A 281 -10.61 2.87 -9.48
N GLU A 282 -9.36 3.32 -9.22
CA GLU A 282 -8.36 3.52 -10.27
C GLU A 282 -7.75 2.20 -10.76
N ILE A 283 -7.43 1.27 -9.83
CA ILE A 283 -6.84 -0.03 -10.18
C ILE A 283 -7.75 -0.81 -11.13
N PHE A 284 -9.07 -0.80 -10.88
CA PHE A 284 -10.05 -1.57 -11.63
C PHE A 284 -10.84 -0.76 -12.69
N ALA A 285 -10.48 0.51 -12.95
CA ALA A 285 -11.19 1.39 -13.88
C ALA A 285 -11.39 0.74 -15.27
N ASP A 286 -10.30 0.24 -15.84
CA ASP A 286 -10.26 -0.40 -17.17
C ASP A 286 -10.28 -1.95 -17.09
N HIS A 287 -10.43 -2.52 -15.88
CA HIS A 287 -10.34 -3.94 -15.59
C HIS A 287 -11.50 -4.40 -14.69
N LYS A 288 -12.73 -4.10 -15.12
CA LYS A 288 -13.96 -4.38 -14.33
C LYS A 288 -14.21 -5.88 -14.12
N ASP A 289 -13.57 -6.72 -14.89
CA ASP A 289 -13.59 -8.17 -14.84
C ASP A 289 -12.52 -8.78 -13.92
N ALA A 290 -11.69 -7.95 -13.28
CA ALA A 290 -10.63 -8.37 -12.37
C ALA A 290 -11.00 -8.28 -10.87
N ALA A 291 -12.16 -7.74 -10.53
CA ALA A 291 -12.71 -7.70 -9.18
C ALA A 291 -14.23 -7.50 -9.18
N TYR A 292 -14.89 -7.94 -8.13
CA TYR A 292 -16.25 -7.53 -7.81
C TYR A 292 -16.21 -6.22 -7.03
N THR A 293 -16.83 -5.18 -7.57
CA THR A 293 -16.80 -3.85 -6.95
C THR A 293 -18.16 -3.46 -6.40
N PHE A 294 -18.16 -2.65 -5.31
CA PHE A 294 -19.37 -2.11 -4.70
C PHE A 294 -19.15 -0.66 -4.25
N ARG A 295 -20.24 0.09 -4.05
CA ARG A 295 -20.17 1.49 -3.59
C ARG A 295 -19.74 1.58 -2.14
N ILE A 296 -18.96 2.61 -1.80
CA ILE A 296 -18.51 2.88 -0.43
C ILE A 296 -19.72 2.89 0.52
N LYS A 297 -19.61 2.20 1.66
CA LYS A 297 -20.65 2.06 2.70
C LYS A 297 -21.93 1.34 2.24
N ALA A 298 -21.95 0.75 1.05
CA ALA A 298 -23.12 0.02 0.54
C ALA A 298 -23.10 -1.43 1.06
N VAL A 299 -23.49 -1.63 2.31
CA VAL A 299 -23.48 -2.92 3.02
C VAL A 299 -24.18 -4.02 2.24
N ASN A 300 -25.38 -3.73 1.69
CA ASN A 300 -26.15 -4.73 0.93
C ASN A 300 -25.46 -5.09 -0.38
N GLU A 301 -24.87 -4.12 -1.10
CA GLU A 301 -24.11 -4.42 -2.32
C GLU A 301 -22.88 -5.29 -2.01
N LEU A 302 -22.20 -5.04 -0.89
CA LEU A 302 -21.10 -5.90 -0.45
C LEU A 302 -21.60 -7.33 -0.20
N ALA A 303 -22.72 -7.50 0.50
CA ALA A 303 -23.33 -8.80 0.72
C ALA A 303 -23.72 -9.48 -0.60
N ASP A 304 -24.35 -8.73 -1.54
CA ASP A 304 -24.71 -9.25 -2.87
C ASP A 304 -23.50 -9.74 -3.65
N LYS A 305 -22.38 -8.97 -3.64
CA LYS A 305 -21.15 -9.36 -4.35
C LYS A 305 -20.48 -10.57 -3.72
N LEU A 306 -20.49 -10.68 -2.39
CA LEU A 306 -19.98 -11.85 -1.68
C LEU A 306 -20.81 -13.09 -1.97
N GLN A 307 -22.14 -13.00 -1.87
CA GLN A 307 -23.04 -14.10 -2.19
C GLN A 307 -22.85 -14.55 -3.63
N TYR A 308 -22.82 -13.61 -4.59
CA TYR A 308 -22.59 -13.93 -5.99
C TYR A 308 -21.26 -14.66 -6.21
N ALA A 309 -20.17 -14.16 -5.59
CA ALA A 309 -18.86 -14.78 -5.73
C ALA A 309 -18.82 -16.21 -5.18
N LEU A 310 -19.54 -16.49 -4.09
CA LEU A 310 -19.64 -17.82 -3.49
C LEU A 310 -20.48 -18.78 -4.35
N GLU A 311 -21.58 -18.30 -4.93
CA GLU A 311 -22.52 -19.12 -5.71
C GLU A 311 -22.05 -19.36 -7.16
N HIS A 312 -21.17 -18.49 -7.71
CA HIS A 312 -20.74 -18.54 -9.11
C HIS A 312 -19.22 -18.82 -9.22
N TYR A 313 -18.82 -20.00 -8.76
CA TYR A 313 -17.40 -20.38 -8.66
C TYR A 313 -16.61 -20.22 -9.97
N GLU A 314 -17.13 -20.67 -11.12
CA GLU A 314 -16.40 -20.61 -12.40
C GLU A 314 -16.17 -19.16 -12.86
N GLN A 315 -17.15 -18.26 -12.65
CA GLN A 315 -16.98 -16.83 -12.92
C GLN A 315 -15.97 -16.21 -11.98
N THR A 316 -16.02 -16.58 -10.71
CA THR A 316 -15.12 -16.05 -9.66
C THR A 316 -13.68 -16.52 -9.87
N LYS A 317 -13.48 -17.74 -10.35
CA LYS A 317 -12.18 -18.25 -10.79
C LYS A 317 -11.60 -17.39 -11.92
N LYS A 318 -12.40 -16.99 -12.89
CA LYS A 318 -11.96 -16.13 -13.99
C LYS A 318 -11.64 -14.70 -13.50
N VAL A 319 -12.42 -14.15 -12.56
CA VAL A 319 -12.13 -12.86 -11.91
C VAL A 319 -10.79 -12.90 -11.19
N ALA A 320 -10.46 -13.98 -10.47
CA ALA A 320 -9.18 -14.16 -9.80
C ALA A 320 -8.00 -14.21 -10.79
N GLU A 321 -8.15 -14.95 -11.90
CA GLU A 321 -7.16 -15.01 -12.98
C GLU A 321 -6.93 -13.64 -13.63
N ASN A 322 -7.99 -12.89 -13.92
CA ASN A 322 -7.90 -11.55 -14.47
C ASN A 322 -7.19 -10.58 -13.48
N GLY A 323 -7.48 -10.68 -12.17
CA GLY A 323 -6.79 -9.94 -11.12
C GLY A 323 -5.29 -10.23 -11.08
N TYR A 324 -4.91 -11.51 -11.13
CA TYR A 324 -3.52 -11.92 -11.21
C TYR A 324 -2.82 -11.36 -12.45
N ASN A 325 -3.44 -11.45 -13.63
CA ASN A 325 -2.90 -10.92 -14.88
C ASN A 325 -2.74 -9.39 -14.85
N LEU A 326 -3.71 -8.69 -14.25
CA LEU A 326 -3.62 -7.25 -14.01
C LEU A 326 -2.39 -6.89 -13.15
N LEU A 327 -2.15 -7.63 -12.06
CA LEU A 327 -0.95 -7.46 -11.22
C LEU A 327 0.31 -7.66 -12.04
N GLN A 328 0.43 -8.78 -12.76
CA GLN A 328 1.64 -9.14 -13.51
C GLN A 328 2.01 -8.09 -14.56
N ASN A 329 1.01 -7.53 -15.24
CA ASN A 329 1.20 -6.58 -16.33
C ASN A 329 1.51 -5.16 -15.85
N ASN A 330 1.13 -4.77 -14.62
CA ASN A 330 1.16 -3.36 -14.22
C ASN A 330 1.89 -3.05 -12.91
N TYR A 331 1.92 -4.02 -11.95
CA TYR A 331 2.26 -3.74 -10.55
C TYR A 331 3.38 -4.64 -10.00
N THR A 332 4.09 -5.36 -10.84
CA THR A 332 5.29 -6.11 -10.43
C THR A 332 6.54 -5.25 -10.47
N LEU A 333 7.58 -5.69 -9.77
CA LEU A 333 8.86 -5.00 -9.72
C LEU A 333 9.42 -4.63 -11.11
N PRO A 334 9.48 -5.52 -12.13
CA PRO A 334 10.00 -5.15 -13.45
C PRO A 334 9.20 -4.04 -14.14
N GLN A 335 7.88 -4.01 -13.96
CA GLN A 335 7.00 -3.03 -14.59
C GLN A 335 7.15 -1.64 -13.96
N VAL A 336 7.12 -1.60 -12.62
CA VAL A 336 7.18 -0.31 -11.90
C VAL A 336 8.60 0.24 -11.85
N ALA A 337 9.63 -0.60 -11.80
CA ALA A 337 11.02 -0.17 -11.82
C ALA A 337 11.37 0.61 -13.08
N LYS A 338 10.87 0.20 -14.26
CA LYS A 338 11.03 0.94 -15.52
C LYS A 338 10.39 2.34 -15.43
N LYS A 339 9.17 2.43 -14.89
CA LYS A 339 8.46 3.71 -14.68
C LYS A 339 9.25 4.63 -13.73
N LEU A 340 9.75 4.07 -12.63
CA LEU A 340 10.56 4.81 -11.65
C LEU A 340 11.87 5.32 -12.27
N ALA A 341 12.60 4.48 -12.99
CA ALA A 341 13.85 4.87 -13.66
C ALA A 341 13.64 5.97 -14.70
N ALA A 342 12.58 5.89 -15.51
CA ALA A 342 12.20 6.92 -16.46
C ALA A 342 11.88 8.25 -15.77
N ALA A 343 11.12 8.22 -14.66
CA ALA A 343 10.80 9.41 -13.88
C ALA A 343 12.04 10.04 -13.24
N VAL A 344 12.93 9.24 -12.64
CA VAL A 344 14.23 9.71 -12.10
C VAL A 344 15.05 10.40 -13.18
N THR A 345 15.17 9.78 -14.35
CA THR A 345 15.93 10.34 -15.48
C THR A 345 15.32 11.66 -15.98
N SER A 346 13.98 11.74 -16.06
CA SER A 346 13.25 12.95 -16.45
C SER A 346 13.51 14.10 -15.48
N VAL A 347 13.43 13.84 -14.16
CA VAL A 347 13.70 14.84 -13.11
C VAL A 347 15.12 15.36 -13.19
N LEU A 348 16.11 14.51 -13.51
CA LEU A 348 17.52 14.92 -13.60
C LEU A 348 17.79 15.77 -14.83
N LYS A 349 17.12 15.52 -15.96
CA LYS A 349 17.30 16.28 -17.22
C LYS A 349 16.60 17.66 -17.21
N GLY A 350 15.44 17.81 -16.57
CA GLY A 350 14.69 19.06 -16.43
C GLY A 350 15.10 19.85 -15.19
#